data_31a18f73332c9f0113770ea042f24898
#
_entry.id   31a18f73332c9f0113770ea042f24898
#
_cell.length_a   1.000
_cell.length_b   1.000
_cell.length_c   1.000
_cell.angle_alpha   90.00
_cell.angle_beta   90.00
_cell.angle_gamma   90.00
#
_symmetry.space_group_name_H-M   'P 1'
#
loop_
_entity.id
_entity.type
_entity.pdbx_description
1 polymer ?
#
loop_
_entity_poly.entity_id
_entity_poly.type
_entity_poly.pdbx_seq_one_letter_code
_entity_poly.pdbx_strand_id
1 'polypeptide(L)'
;MRVIALTGEAERCEQFIQALTLQHKVAILRQERENSLTLAHKGGSDILLCIKSPTRYSLTRYTHENTNEIPRELDRLGEQEDVDFAVVVGSVLASRIVSFREVYEVQLEPSANFEQHFEALKNFPEWMTLGALVRTVRSHPDINKAGAILTFTGTVREEAFALEFDIYEREAEQRLSSIVRDLKTAEGIIEAKIYHKSGRVKRGEDIVYIVVAAAHRQEGFKALRDAIERIKKEVPIWKKEFTEEGEKWVGV
;
A
#
# COMPACT_ATOMS: atom_id res chain seq x y z
N MET A 1 1.33 0.31 8.73
CA MET A 1 0.13 1.17 8.61
C MET A 1 -1.01 0.39 7.96
N ARG A 2 -2.23 0.48 8.50
CA ARG A 2 -3.43 -0.07 7.83
C ARG A 2 -4.25 1.06 7.23
N VAL A 3 -4.91 0.79 6.09
CA VAL A 3 -5.70 1.79 5.37
C VAL A 3 -7.19 1.48 5.51
N ILE A 4 -7.97 2.49 5.85
CA ILE A 4 -9.41 2.41 6.07
C ILE A 4 -10.11 3.34 5.08
N ALA A 5 -11.02 2.80 4.27
CA ALA A 5 -11.96 3.59 3.48
C ALA A 5 -13.25 3.79 4.28
N LEU A 6 -13.50 5.01 4.73
CA LEU A 6 -14.59 5.34 5.65
C LEU A 6 -15.70 6.13 4.94
N THR A 7 -16.91 5.58 4.96
CA THR A 7 -18.12 6.20 4.43
C THR A 7 -19.25 6.17 5.46
N GLY A 8 -20.26 7.04 5.29
CA GLY A 8 -21.40 7.13 6.20
C GLY A 8 -21.70 8.57 6.59
N GLU A 9 -22.54 8.74 7.61
CA GLU A 9 -22.87 10.05 8.16
C GLU A 9 -21.64 10.73 8.76
N ALA A 10 -21.47 12.04 8.52
CA ALA A 10 -20.29 12.77 8.92
C ALA A 10 -20.00 12.68 10.43
N GLU A 11 -21.04 12.76 11.26
CA GLU A 11 -20.91 12.65 12.72
C GLU A 11 -20.40 11.27 13.16
N ARG A 12 -20.91 10.21 12.53
CA ARG A 12 -20.47 8.83 12.82
C ARG A 12 -19.04 8.59 12.39
N CYS A 13 -18.65 9.13 11.23
CA CYS A 13 -17.27 9.06 10.76
C CYS A 13 -16.32 9.78 11.75
N GLU A 14 -16.69 10.97 12.26
CA GLU A 14 -15.88 11.66 13.26
C GLU A 14 -15.79 10.88 14.58
N GLN A 15 -16.87 10.29 15.07
CA GLN A 15 -16.88 9.46 16.28
C GLN A 15 -15.95 8.25 16.14
N PHE A 16 -15.98 7.58 14.97
CA PHE A 16 -15.09 6.45 14.68
C PHE A 16 -13.62 6.87 14.68
N ILE A 17 -13.30 7.98 13.99
CA ILE A 17 -11.94 8.54 13.94
C ILE A 17 -11.47 8.93 15.34
N GLN A 18 -12.31 9.59 16.14
CA GLN A 18 -11.98 9.96 17.52
C GLN A 18 -11.64 8.74 18.36
N ALA A 19 -12.47 7.68 18.30
CA ALA A 19 -12.22 6.44 19.02
C ALA A 19 -10.90 5.78 18.61
N LEU A 20 -10.59 5.78 17.30
CA LEU A 20 -9.33 5.23 16.79
C LEU A 20 -8.11 6.05 17.25
N THR A 21 -8.23 7.40 17.30
CA THR A 21 -7.14 8.30 17.69
C THR A 21 -6.82 8.30 19.19
N LEU A 22 -7.64 7.67 20.02
CA LEU A 22 -7.36 7.53 21.46
C LEU A 22 -6.12 6.67 21.74
N GLN A 23 -5.84 5.70 20.89
CA GLN A 23 -4.77 4.73 21.10
C GLN A 23 -3.73 4.70 19.97
N HIS A 24 -4.05 5.27 18.82
CA HIS A 24 -3.26 5.14 17.59
C HIS A 24 -2.90 6.48 16.98
N LYS A 25 -1.79 6.50 16.25
CA LYS A 25 -1.44 7.63 15.37
C LYS A 25 -2.13 7.43 14.02
N VAL A 26 -3.02 8.35 13.69
CA VAL A 26 -3.92 8.24 12.54
C VAL A 26 -3.68 9.38 11.56
N ALA A 27 -3.42 9.04 10.31
CA ALA A 27 -3.46 9.96 9.18
C ALA A 27 -4.88 9.98 8.60
N ILE A 28 -5.46 11.15 8.42
CA ILE A 28 -6.83 11.31 7.94
C ILE A 28 -6.77 12.07 6.62
N LEU A 29 -7.21 11.43 5.54
CA LEU A 29 -7.34 12.03 4.21
C LEU A 29 -8.82 12.29 3.93
N ARG A 30 -9.18 13.55 3.71
CA ARG A 30 -10.54 13.92 3.34
C ARG A 30 -10.53 14.99 2.27
N GLN A 31 -11.57 15.00 1.43
CA GLN A 31 -11.80 16.07 0.48
C GLN A 31 -12.42 17.27 1.20
N GLU A 32 -11.86 18.46 1.04
CA GLU A 32 -12.51 19.69 1.49
C GLU A 32 -13.72 19.96 0.58
N ARG A 33 -14.88 20.24 1.17
CA ARG A 33 -16.04 20.71 0.43
C ARG A 33 -15.83 22.17 0.03
N GLU A 34 -16.25 22.54 -1.17
CA GLU A 34 -16.17 23.90 -1.75
C GLU A 34 -16.85 25.03 -0.95
N ASN A 35 -17.41 24.78 0.23
CA ASN A 35 -18.21 25.71 1.01
C ASN A 35 -17.51 26.43 2.16
N SER A 36 -16.19 26.48 2.22
CA SER A 36 -15.53 27.44 3.10
C SER A 36 -15.21 28.71 2.33
N LEU A 37 -15.85 29.81 2.72
CA LEU A 37 -15.85 31.17 2.14
C LEU A 37 -14.48 31.87 2.12
N THR A 38 -13.39 31.20 1.80
CA THR A 38 -12.08 31.85 1.61
C THR A 38 -11.23 31.11 0.59
N LEU A 39 -11.02 31.80 -0.52
CA LEU A 39 -10.12 31.52 -1.63
C LEU A 39 -10.69 30.63 -2.75
N ALA A 40 -11.30 31.33 -3.71
CA ALA A 40 -11.54 30.84 -5.06
C ALA A 40 -10.19 30.51 -5.74
N HIS A 41 -9.80 29.24 -5.72
CA HIS A 41 -8.86 28.71 -6.70
C HIS A 41 -9.61 27.80 -7.67
N LYS A 42 -9.48 28.13 -8.93
CA LYS A 42 -10.08 27.44 -10.05
C LYS A 42 -9.62 25.98 -10.09
N GLY A 43 -10.55 25.03 -9.89
CA GLY A 43 -10.52 23.75 -10.56
C GLY A 43 -9.79 22.59 -9.90
N GLY A 44 -9.40 22.64 -8.62
CA GLY A 44 -8.76 21.51 -7.92
C GLY A 44 -9.57 21.06 -6.69
N SER A 45 -9.67 19.76 -6.45
CA SER A 45 -10.18 19.23 -5.18
C SER A 45 -9.03 19.13 -4.19
N ASP A 46 -9.05 19.98 -3.16
CA ASP A 46 -8.04 19.94 -2.11
C ASP A 46 -8.24 18.69 -1.24
N ILE A 47 -7.18 17.92 -1.04
CA ILE A 47 -7.16 16.83 -0.09
C ILE A 47 -6.49 17.33 1.18
N LEU A 48 -7.22 17.29 2.27
CA LEU A 48 -6.71 17.62 3.57
C LEU A 48 -6.10 16.39 4.23
N LEU A 49 -4.81 16.41 4.49
CA LEU A 49 -4.14 15.44 5.34
C LEU A 49 -4.01 15.97 6.75
N CYS A 50 -4.58 15.27 7.70
CA CYS A 50 -4.48 15.56 9.11
C CYS A 50 -3.85 14.36 9.82
N ILE A 51 -2.75 14.56 10.55
CA ILE A 51 -2.15 13.52 11.39
C ILE A 51 -2.48 13.81 12.85
N LYS A 52 -3.19 12.88 13.49
CA LYS A 52 -3.55 12.92 14.91
C LYS A 52 -2.89 11.80 15.68
N SER A 53 -2.39 12.09 16.87
CA SER A 53 -1.94 11.11 17.84
C SER A 53 -2.48 11.48 19.23
N PRO A 54 -2.42 10.59 20.22
CA PRO A 54 -2.85 10.90 21.60
C PRO A 54 -2.14 12.14 22.19
N THR A 55 -0.94 12.47 21.71
CA THR A 55 -0.10 13.54 22.25
C THR A 55 0.18 14.69 21.29
N ARG A 56 -0.13 14.56 20.00
CA ARG A 56 0.17 15.57 18.98
C ARG A 56 -0.89 15.65 17.91
N TYR A 57 -1.16 16.87 17.46
CA TYR A 57 -1.96 17.18 16.29
C TYR A 57 -1.09 17.93 15.30
N SER A 58 -0.99 17.45 14.07
CA SER A 58 -0.38 18.18 12.97
C SER A 58 -1.36 18.22 11.79
N LEU A 59 -1.57 19.39 11.24
CA LEU A 59 -2.37 19.59 10.05
C LEU A 59 -1.44 19.99 8.92
N THR A 60 -1.37 19.17 7.89
CA THR A 60 -0.69 19.52 6.65
C THR A 60 -1.73 19.54 5.54
N ARG A 61 -1.90 20.68 4.90
CA ARG A 61 -2.78 20.82 3.74
C ARG A 61 -1.94 20.50 2.50
N TYR A 62 -2.37 19.52 1.73
CA TYR A 62 -1.87 19.26 0.39
C TYR A 62 -2.92 19.72 -0.60
N THR A 63 -2.56 20.67 -1.44
CA THR A 63 -3.32 21.01 -2.64
C THR A 63 -2.94 20.02 -3.72
N HIS A 64 -3.76 19.00 -3.93
CA HIS A 64 -3.59 18.11 -5.06
C HIS A 64 -4.58 18.53 -6.15
N GLU A 65 -4.06 19.01 -7.26
CA GLU A 65 -4.87 19.26 -8.47
C GLU A 65 -5.54 17.97 -8.98
N ASN A 66 -5.17 16.80 -8.44
CA ASN A 66 -5.65 15.53 -8.92
C ASN A 66 -5.81 14.50 -7.79
N THR A 67 -7.06 14.13 -7.48
CA THR A 67 -7.41 13.05 -6.53
C THR A 67 -6.85 11.66 -6.91
N ASN A 68 -6.20 11.53 -8.06
CA ASN A 68 -5.51 10.31 -8.50
C ASN A 68 -4.18 10.05 -7.77
N GLU A 69 -3.77 10.91 -6.85
CA GLU A 69 -2.50 10.78 -6.12
C GLU A 69 -2.64 10.15 -4.73
N ILE A 70 -3.87 9.76 -4.31
CA ILE A 70 -4.09 9.11 -3.01
C ILE A 70 -3.18 7.89 -2.80
N PRO A 71 -3.02 6.95 -3.74
CA PRO A 71 -2.13 5.82 -3.55
C PRO A 71 -0.68 6.22 -3.27
N ARG A 72 -0.16 7.26 -3.94
CA ARG A 72 1.19 7.80 -3.69
C ARG A 72 1.31 8.39 -2.29
N GLU A 73 0.27 9.09 -1.83
CA GLU A 73 0.26 9.63 -0.47
C GLU A 73 0.18 8.52 0.57
N LEU A 74 -0.57 7.45 0.32
CA LEU A 74 -0.59 6.26 1.16
C LEU A 74 0.77 5.54 1.17
N ASP A 75 1.45 5.44 0.02
CA ASP A 75 2.80 4.91 -0.06
C ASP A 75 3.76 5.75 0.79
N ARG A 76 3.70 7.09 0.67
CA ARG A 76 4.52 8.01 1.48
C ARG A 76 4.25 7.85 2.98
N LEU A 77 2.98 7.76 3.37
CA LEU A 77 2.60 7.53 4.78
C LEU A 77 3.04 6.15 5.28
N GLY A 78 2.99 5.13 4.44
CA GLY A 78 3.44 3.78 4.75
C GLY A 78 4.94 3.66 5.00
N GLU A 79 5.75 4.56 4.46
CA GLU A 79 7.18 4.65 4.77
C GLU A 79 7.46 5.26 6.16
N GLN A 80 6.49 5.94 6.75
CA GLN A 80 6.61 6.53 8.09
C GLN A 80 6.27 5.45 9.13
N GLU A 81 7.26 5.05 9.92
CA GLU A 81 7.12 3.96 10.91
C GLU A 81 6.11 4.24 12.03
N ASP A 82 5.78 5.51 12.24
CA ASP A 82 4.99 5.97 13.38
C ASP A 82 3.50 6.23 13.06
N VAL A 83 3.03 5.88 11.86
CA VAL A 83 1.60 5.96 11.48
C VAL A 83 0.97 4.57 11.51
N ASP A 84 0.01 4.36 12.40
CA ASP A 84 -0.67 3.08 12.56
C ASP A 84 -1.77 2.88 11.52
N PHE A 85 -2.57 3.94 11.29
CA PHE A 85 -3.71 3.91 10.38
C PHE A 85 -3.74 5.13 9.46
N ALA A 86 -4.14 4.92 8.21
CA ALA A 86 -4.60 5.97 7.31
C ALA A 86 -6.10 5.81 7.06
N VAL A 87 -6.88 6.84 7.35
CA VAL A 87 -8.33 6.85 7.14
C VAL A 87 -8.67 7.79 5.99
N VAL A 88 -9.22 7.23 4.92
CA VAL A 88 -9.70 7.98 3.75
C VAL A 88 -11.20 8.17 3.88
N VAL A 89 -11.63 9.42 4.02
CA VAL A 89 -13.02 9.77 4.34
C VAL A 89 -13.75 10.33 3.14
N GLY A 90 -14.94 9.78 2.88
CA GLY A 90 -15.87 10.24 1.86
C GLY A 90 -15.99 9.30 0.67
N SER A 91 -17.21 9.20 0.11
CA SER A 91 -17.56 8.22 -0.93
C SER A 91 -16.71 8.34 -2.20
N VAL A 92 -16.37 9.56 -2.63
CA VAL A 92 -15.55 9.78 -3.83
C VAL A 92 -14.11 9.32 -3.63
N LEU A 93 -13.50 9.63 -2.50
CA LEU A 93 -12.13 9.19 -2.19
C LEU A 93 -12.09 7.70 -1.88
N ALA A 94 -13.02 7.20 -1.08
CA ALA A 94 -13.13 5.79 -0.73
C ALA A 94 -13.28 4.91 -1.98
N SER A 95 -14.19 5.24 -2.90
CA SER A 95 -14.41 4.45 -4.13
C SER A 95 -13.16 4.30 -5.01
N ARG A 96 -12.17 5.17 -4.86
CA ARG A 96 -10.91 5.12 -5.62
C ARG A 96 -9.89 4.17 -5.06
N ILE A 97 -9.99 3.84 -3.79
CA ILE A 97 -9.01 2.99 -3.10
C ILE A 97 -9.57 1.62 -2.71
N VAL A 98 -10.88 1.42 -2.70
CA VAL A 98 -11.49 0.12 -2.33
C VAL A 98 -11.14 -1.03 -3.27
N SER A 99 -10.64 -0.73 -4.47
CA SER A 99 -10.12 -1.75 -5.39
C SER A 99 -8.77 -2.34 -4.95
N PHE A 100 -8.12 -1.76 -3.95
CA PHE A 100 -6.87 -2.27 -3.40
C PHE A 100 -7.18 -3.23 -2.25
N ARG A 101 -6.56 -4.40 -2.26
CA ARG A 101 -6.80 -5.45 -1.26
C ARG A 101 -6.36 -5.09 0.17
N GLU A 102 -5.46 -4.11 0.31
CA GLU A 102 -4.97 -3.63 1.61
C GLU A 102 -5.84 -2.50 2.19
N VAL A 103 -7.05 -2.31 1.70
CA VAL A 103 -7.99 -1.29 2.17
C VAL A 103 -9.17 -1.94 2.88
N TYR A 104 -9.38 -1.59 4.14
CA TYR A 104 -10.52 -2.02 4.93
C TYR A 104 -11.70 -1.06 4.72
N GLU A 105 -12.72 -1.52 4.04
CA GLU A 105 -13.92 -0.74 3.77
C GLU A 105 -14.86 -0.72 4.98
N VAL A 106 -15.24 0.48 5.42
CA VAL A 106 -16.20 0.68 6.51
C VAL A 106 -17.29 1.62 6.06
N GLN A 107 -18.51 1.11 5.97
CA GLN A 107 -19.71 1.92 5.83
C GLN A 107 -20.39 2.03 7.19
N LEU A 108 -20.37 3.23 7.78
CA LEU A 108 -20.95 3.46 9.11
C LEU A 108 -22.43 3.76 9.00
N GLU A 109 -23.24 2.76 9.37
CA GLU A 109 -24.66 2.92 9.66
C GLU A 109 -24.85 3.60 11.03
N PRO A 110 -26.02 4.22 11.32
CA PRO A 110 -26.29 4.85 12.62
C PRO A 110 -26.09 3.92 13.81
N SER A 111 -26.34 2.61 13.63
CA SER A 111 -26.22 1.57 14.65
C SER A 111 -24.90 0.80 14.62
N ALA A 112 -23.93 1.20 13.78
CA ALA A 112 -22.68 0.45 13.61
C ALA A 112 -21.91 0.31 14.94
N ASN A 113 -21.44 -0.90 15.22
CA ASN A 113 -20.60 -1.20 16.36
C ASN A 113 -19.12 -1.03 16.01
N PHE A 114 -18.48 -0.03 16.58
CA PHE A 114 -17.07 0.27 16.31
C PHE A 114 -16.10 -0.83 16.78
N GLU A 115 -16.40 -1.48 17.91
CA GLU A 115 -15.56 -2.57 18.46
C GLU A 115 -15.40 -3.71 17.46
N GLN A 116 -16.46 -4.05 16.73
CA GLN A 116 -16.41 -5.09 15.71
C GLN A 116 -15.41 -4.72 14.58
N HIS A 117 -15.40 -3.47 14.15
CA HIS A 117 -14.45 -2.99 13.16
C HIS A 117 -13.03 -2.95 13.71
N PHE A 118 -12.83 -2.54 14.96
CA PHE A 118 -11.51 -2.51 15.59
C PHE A 118 -10.92 -3.90 15.77
N GLU A 119 -11.72 -4.90 16.12
CA GLU A 119 -11.26 -6.29 16.17
C GLU A 119 -10.87 -6.81 14.77
N ALA A 120 -11.66 -6.51 13.75
CA ALA A 120 -11.32 -6.89 12.38
C ALA A 120 -10.02 -6.21 11.91
N LEU A 121 -9.82 -4.94 12.24
CA LEU A 121 -8.62 -4.18 11.88
C LEU A 121 -7.34 -4.74 12.51
N LYS A 122 -7.38 -5.39 13.67
CA LYS A 122 -6.20 -6.00 14.30
C LYS A 122 -5.53 -7.02 13.38
N ASN A 123 -6.33 -7.76 12.62
CA ASN A 123 -5.87 -8.83 11.74
C ASN A 123 -5.88 -8.43 10.26
N PHE A 124 -6.28 -7.20 9.93
CA PHE A 124 -6.34 -6.72 8.55
C PHE A 124 -4.92 -6.47 8.01
N PRO A 125 -4.64 -6.82 6.74
CA PRO A 125 -3.35 -6.59 6.10
C PRO A 125 -2.92 -5.12 6.16
N GLU A 126 -1.62 -4.87 6.26
CA GLU A 126 -1.07 -3.53 6.15
C GLU A 126 -0.93 -3.12 4.68
N TRP A 127 -1.11 -1.83 4.42
CA TRP A 127 -0.75 -1.22 3.14
C TRP A 127 0.74 -1.45 2.87
N MET A 128 1.02 -2.18 1.80
CA MET A 128 2.37 -2.66 1.55
C MET A 128 3.20 -1.64 0.78
N THR A 129 4.28 -1.19 1.42
CA THR A 129 5.34 -0.39 0.82
C THR A 129 6.67 -1.12 0.94
N LEU A 130 7.70 -0.64 0.25
CA LEU A 130 9.05 -1.21 0.41
C LEU A 130 9.52 -1.14 1.87
N GLY A 131 9.28 -0.01 2.55
CA GLY A 131 9.63 0.16 3.96
C GLY A 131 8.89 -0.82 4.86
N ALA A 132 7.58 -1.02 4.65
CA ALA A 132 6.80 -2.02 5.39
C ALA A 132 7.34 -3.44 5.18
N LEU A 133 7.69 -3.79 3.93
CA LEU A 133 8.25 -5.10 3.62
C LEU A 133 9.64 -5.31 4.27
N VAL A 134 10.48 -4.28 4.27
CA VAL A 134 11.79 -4.29 4.96
C VAL A 134 11.61 -4.46 6.46
N ARG A 135 10.66 -3.74 7.09
CA ARG A 135 10.36 -3.92 8.53
C ARG A 135 9.92 -5.35 8.83
N THR A 136 9.07 -5.94 8.00
CA THR A 136 8.65 -7.35 8.12
C THR A 136 9.83 -8.31 8.08
N VAL A 137 10.78 -8.11 7.16
CA VAL A 137 11.99 -8.93 7.10
C VAL A 137 12.87 -8.70 8.34
N ARG A 138 13.01 -7.46 8.79
CA ARG A 138 13.78 -7.11 9.99
C ARG A 138 13.18 -7.66 11.29
N SER A 139 11.92 -7.99 11.32
CA SER A 139 11.27 -8.62 12.49
C SER A 139 11.50 -10.12 12.61
N HIS A 140 12.22 -10.73 11.64
CA HIS A 140 12.56 -12.16 11.71
C HIS A 140 13.45 -12.46 12.95
N PRO A 141 13.15 -13.52 13.73
CA PRO A 141 13.91 -13.82 14.96
C PRO A 141 15.41 -13.97 14.76
N ASP A 142 15.83 -14.51 13.62
CA ASP A 142 17.22 -14.74 13.27
C ASP A 142 17.87 -13.59 12.47
N ILE A 143 17.26 -12.41 12.42
CA ILE A 143 17.76 -11.29 11.60
C ILE A 143 19.18 -10.83 12.00
N ASN A 144 19.58 -11.08 13.23
CA ASN A 144 20.92 -10.80 13.72
C ASN A 144 22.02 -11.64 13.04
N LYS A 145 21.66 -12.72 12.33
CA LYS A 145 22.56 -13.53 11.50
C LYS A 145 22.74 -12.93 10.10
N ALA A 146 21.94 -11.95 9.71
CA ALA A 146 22.04 -11.33 8.39
C ALA A 146 23.16 -10.29 8.36
N GLY A 147 24.12 -10.50 7.47
CA GLY A 147 25.16 -9.52 7.14
C GLY A 147 24.74 -8.56 6.02
N ALA A 148 23.65 -8.88 5.28
CA ALA A 148 23.14 -8.04 4.21
C ALA A 148 21.61 -8.15 4.09
N ILE A 149 20.97 -7.02 3.82
CA ILE A 149 19.57 -6.94 3.40
C ILE A 149 19.55 -6.26 2.03
N LEU A 150 19.02 -6.96 1.03
CA LEU A 150 18.96 -6.50 -0.34
C LEU A 150 17.50 -6.27 -0.73
N THR A 151 17.28 -5.22 -1.51
CA THR A 151 15.95 -4.86 -2.00
C THR A 151 15.95 -4.71 -3.52
N PHE A 152 14.82 -5.04 -4.13
CA PHE A 152 14.55 -4.75 -5.53
C PHE A 152 13.15 -4.12 -5.63
N THR A 153 13.05 -3.05 -6.41
CA THR A 153 11.80 -2.40 -6.77
C THR A 153 11.67 -2.38 -8.29
N GLY A 154 10.60 -2.97 -8.80
CA GLY A 154 10.21 -2.81 -10.21
C GLY A 154 9.26 -1.64 -10.34
N THR A 155 9.43 -0.81 -11.38
CA THR A 155 8.63 0.40 -11.63
C THR A 155 8.03 0.40 -13.03
N VAL A 156 6.95 1.17 -13.22
CA VAL A 156 6.37 1.43 -14.55
C VAL A 156 7.27 2.42 -15.29
N ARG A 157 7.85 1.99 -16.40
CA ARG A 157 8.72 2.81 -17.25
C ARG A 157 7.94 3.81 -18.11
N GLU A 158 8.66 4.74 -18.74
CA GLU A 158 8.08 5.85 -19.50
C GLU A 158 7.34 5.44 -20.78
N GLU A 159 7.56 4.24 -21.30
CA GLU A 159 6.93 3.75 -22.52
C GLU A 159 5.41 3.52 -22.36
N ALA A 160 4.93 3.37 -21.12
CA ALA A 160 3.51 3.24 -20.83
C ALA A 160 3.01 4.34 -19.88
N PHE A 161 1.79 4.84 -20.07
CA PHE A 161 1.15 5.74 -19.11
C PHE A 161 0.74 5.04 -17.84
N ALA A 162 0.31 3.79 -18.00
CA ALA A 162 -0.07 2.89 -16.92
C ALA A 162 0.10 1.44 -17.35
N LEU A 163 0.23 0.56 -16.38
CA LEU A 163 0.07 -0.87 -16.51
C LEU A 163 -1.15 -1.29 -15.70
N GLU A 164 -1.90 -2.25 -16.19
CA GLU A 164 -2.95 -2.92 -15.43
C GLU A 164 -2.58 -4.39 -15.32
N PHE A 165 -2.51 -4.85 -14.08
CA PHE A 165 -2.18 -6.23 -13.78
C PHE A 165 -3.47 -6.98 -13.46
N ASP A 166 -3.86 -7.88 -14.37
CA ASP A 166 -4.89 -8.88 -14.09
C ASP A 166 -4.20 -10.10 -13.50
N ILE A 167 -4.41 -10.29 -12.23
CA ILE A 167 -3.75 -11.33 -11.45
C ILE A 167 -4.83 -12.30 -10.98
N TYR A 168 -4.69 -13.58 -11.31
CA TYR A 168 -5.44 -14.63 -10.61
C TYR A 168 -4.90 -14.69 -9.17
N GLU A 169 -5.45 -13.82 -8.29
CA GLU A 169 -4.89 -13.49 -6.96
C GLU A 169 -4.47 -14.74 -6.19
N ARG A 170 -5.36 -15.71 -6.08
CA ARG A 170 -5.09 -16.95 -5.33
C ARG A 170 -3.92 -17.75 -5.89
N GLU A 171 -3.83 -17.87 -7.22
CA GLU A 171 -2.79 -18.66 -7.87
C GLU A 171 -1.46 -17.92 -7.86
N ALA A 172 -1.48 -16.62 -8.13
CA ALA A 172 -0.28 -15.78 -8.04
C ALA A 172 0.29 -15.74 -6.63
N GLU A 173 -0.54 -15.59 -5.60
CA GLU A 173 -0.12 -15.65 -4.20
C GLU A 173 0.50 -17.01 -3.82
N GLN A 174 -0.08 -18.10 -4.29
CA GLN A 174 0.48 -19.43 -4.08
C GLN A 174 1.86 -19.58 -4.73
N ARG A 175 2.03 -19.06 -5.96
CA ARG A 175 3.32 -19.08 -6.67
C ARG A 175 4.35 -18.20 -6.00
N LEU A 176 4.01 -16.95 -5.66
CA LEU A 176 4.90 -16.05 -4.92
C LEU A 176 5.32 -16.65 -3.58
N SER A 177 4.39 -17.24 -2.85
CA SER A 177 4.67 -17.93 -1.58
C SER A 177 5.57 -19.17 -1.78
N SER A 178 5.40 -19.90 -2.88
CA SER A 178 6.28 -21.02 -3.22
C SER A 178 7.70 -20.55 -3.52
N ILE A 179 7.85 -19.49 -4.33
CA ILE A 179 9.15 -18.88 -4.63
C ILE A 179 9.85 -18.47 -3.33
N VAL A 180 9.15 -17.74 -2.46
CA VAL A 180 9.70 -17.30 -1.16
C VAL A 180 10.16 -18.49 -0.32
N ARG A 181 9.33 -19.54 -0.22
CA ARG A 181 9.67 -20.74 0.53
C ARG A 181 10.94 -21.40 0.02
N ASP A 182 11.06 -21.55 -1.31
CA ASP A 182 12.23 -22.16 -1.93
C ASP A 182 13.50 -21.31 -1.73
N LEU A 183 13.40 -19.99 -1.87
CA LEU A 183 14.51 -19.08 -1.58
C LEU A 183 15.01 -19.24 -0.15
N LYS A 184 14.11 -19.40 0.81
CA LYS A 184 14.45 -19.58 2.23
C LYS A 184 15.13 -20.93 2.54
N THR A 185 15.04 -21.92 1.63
CA THR A 185 15.80 -23.18 1.78
C THR A 185 17.24 -23.07 1.29
N ALA A 186 17.59 -22.00 0.57
CA ALA A 186 18.94 -21.80 0.06
C ALA A 186 19.90 -21.43 1.21
N GLU A 187 21.10 -21.99 1.14
CA GLU A 187 22.14 -21.70 2.14
C GLU A 187 22.43 -20.21 2.25
N GLY A 188 22.54 -19.72 3.48
CA GLY A 188 22.84 -18.32 3.77
C GLY A 188 21.66 -17.36 3.64
N ILE A 189 20.47 -17.80 3.27
CA ILE A 189 19.26 -16.96 3.26
C ILE A 189 18.54 -17.05 4.61
N ILE A 190 18.33 -15.91 5.25
CA ILE A 190 17.69 -15.79 6.55
C ILE A 190 16.17 -15.58 6.37
N GLU A 191 15.79 -14.62 5.53
CA GLU A 191 14.40 -14.33 5.21
C GLU A 191 14.29 -13.75 3.79
N ALA A 192 13.17 -14.02 3.12
CA ALA A 192 12.82 -13.43 1.86
C ALA A 192 11.33 -13.09 1.84
N LYS A 193 10.99 -11.95 1.25
CA LYS A 193 9.61 -11.50 1.04
C LYS A 193 9.47 -10.91 -0.34
N ILE A 194 8.32 -11.18 -0.94
CA ILE A 194 7.92 -10.65 -2.25
C ILE A 194 6.52 -10.09 -2.12
N TYR A 195 6.32 -8.91 -2.67
CA TYR A 195 5.00 -8.30 -2.81
C TYR A 195 4.86 -7.77 -4.23
N HIS A 196 3.78 -8.10 -4.91
CA HIS A 196 3.45 -7.60 -6.25
C HIS A 196 2.11 -6.89 -6.20
N LYS A 197 2.06 -5.64 -6.70
CA LYS A 197 0.82 -4.87 -6.80
C LYS A 197 -0.11 -5.48 -7.84
N SER A 198 -1.42 -5.43 -7.57
CA SER A 198 -2.50 -5.76 -8.51
C SER A 198 -3.20 -4.50 -9.00
N GLY A 199 -4.01 -4.62 -10.06
CA GLY A 199 -4.77 -3.52 -10.61
C GLY A 199 -3.92 -2.53 -11.41
N ARG A 200 -4.38 -1.28 -11.49
CA ARG A 200 -3.78 -0.25 -12.37
C ARG A 200 -2.70 0.54 -11.65
N VAL A 201 -1.48 0.50 -12.19
CA VAL A 201 -0.28 1.20 -11.70
C VAL A 201 0.18 2.20 -12.74
N LYS A 202 0.44 3.44 -12.35
CA LYS A 202 0.80 4.53 -13.25
C LYS A 202 2.30 4.57 -13.52
N ARG A 203 2.68 5.34 -14.54
CA ARG A 203 4.08 5.66 -14.87
C ARG A 203 4.82 6.15 -13.62
N GLY A 204 6.00 5.58 -13.39
CA GLY A 204 6.88 5.92 -12.27
C GLY A 204 6.45 5.34 -10.91
N GLU A 205 5.33 4.65 -10.83
CA GLU A 205 4.92 3.94 -9.62
C GLU A 205 5.53 2.55 -9.55
N ASP A 206 5.64 2.05 -8.31
CA ASP A 206 6.21 0.75 -8.03
C ASP A 206 5.22 -0.37 -8.34
N ILE A 207 5.73 -1.47 -8.86
CA ILE A 207 4.96 -2.66 -9.27
C ILE A 207 5.20 -3.82 -8.30
N VAL A 208 6.47 -4.03 -7.93
CA VAL A 208 6.90 -5.19 -7.16
C VAL A 208 8.01 -4.81 -6.20
N TYR A 209 7.94 -5.35 -5.00
CA TYR A 209 8.99 -5.28 -4.00
C TYR A 209 9.53 -6.67 -3.70
N ILE A 210 10.85 -6.82 -3.65
CA ILE A 210 11.52 -8.02 -3.19
C ILE A 210 12.53 -7.61 -2.13
N VAL A 211 12.51 -8.29 -0.99
CA VAL A 211 13.47 -8.07 0.10
C VAL A 211 14.05 -9.41 0.49
N VAL A 212 15.39 -9.49 0.52
CA VAL A 212 16.14 -10.68 0.91
C VAL A 212 17.13 -10.32 2.01
N ALA A 213 17.03 -10.99 3.14
CA ALA A 213 18.04 -10.96 4.20
C ALA A 213 18.93 -12.19 4.09
N ALA A 214 20.25 -12.00 4.00
CA ALA A 214 21.22 -13.07 3.81
C ALA A 214 22.42 -12.91 4.74
N ALA A 215 23.08 -14.03 5.09
CA ALA A 215 24.29 -14.03 5.89
C ALA A 215 25.40 -13.23 5.21
N HIS A 216 25.56 -13.39 3.89
CA HIS A 216 26.52 -12.61 3.10
C HIS A 216 25.85 -12.06 1.85
N ARG A 217 26.38 -10.98 1.31
CA ARG A 217 25.83 -10.29 0.14
C ARG A 217 25.77 -11.16 -1.13
N GLN A 218 26.68 -12.12 -1.29
CA GLN A 218 26.76 -12.95 -2.50
C GLN A 218 25.52 -13.84 -2.64
N GLU A 219 25.14 -14.53 -1.55
CA GLU A 219 23.93 -15.35 -1.48
C GLU A 219 22.67 -14.47 -1.69
N GLY A 220 22.68 -13.27 -1.07
CA GLY A 220 21.58 -12.31 -1.22
C GLY A 220 21.39 -11.86 -2.67
N PHE A 221 22.46 -11.51 -3.40
CA PHE A 221 22.35 -11.14 -4.83
C PHE A 221 21.89 -12.30 -5.70
N LYS A 222 22.36 -13.51 -5.43
CA LYS A 222 21.92 -14.71 -6.15
C LYS A 222 20.42 -14.96 -5.94
N ALA A 223 19.96 -14.95 -4.69
CA ALA A 223 18.55 -15.14 -4.33
C ALA A 223 17.66 -14.05 -4.90
N LEU A 224 18.10 -12.78 -4.86
CA LEU A 224 17.34 -11.67 -5.43
C LEU A 224 17.15 -11.81 -6.94
N ARG A 225 18.21 -12.18 -7.67
CA ARG A 225 18.14 -12.45 -9.11
C ARG A 225 17.21 -13.62 -9.40
N ASP A 226 17.35 -14.73 -8.67
CA ASP A 226 16.49 -15.90 -8.83
C ASP A 226 15.02 -15.56 -8.61
N ALA A 227 14.71 -14.78 -7.57
CA ALA A 227 13.36 -14.29 -7.31
C ALA A 227 12.77 -13.55 -8.51
N ILE A 228 13.52 -12.58 -9.09
CA ILE A 228 13.07 -11.77 -10.23
C ILE A 228 12.77 -12.65 -11.45
N GLU A 229 13.68 -13.56 -11.79
CA GLU A 229 13.51 -14.44 -12.95
C GLU A 229 12.35 -15.44 -12.76
N ARG A 230 12.19 -15.97 -11.55
CA ARG A 230 11.11 -16.89 -11.23
C ARG A 230 9.75 -16.21 -11.23
N ILE A 231 9.63 -14.98 -10.70
CA ILE A 231 8.38 -14.21 -10.78
C ILE A 231 7.94 -14.08 -12.23
N LYS A 232 8.84 -13.65 -13.13
CA LYS A 232 8.53 -13.49 -14.54
C LYS A 232 8.11 -14.80 -15.24
N LYS A 233 8.66 -15.92 -14.81
CA LYS A 233 8.47 -17.23 -15.47
C LYS A 233 7.31 -18.03 -14.88
N GLU A 234 7.07 -17.94 -13.58
CA GLU A 234 6.21 -18.87 -12.84
C GLU A 234 4.90 -18.24 -12.36
N VAL A 235 4.86 -16.91 -12.19
CA VAL A 235 3.67 -16.25 -11.65
C VAL A 235 2.73 -15.85 -12.78
N PRO A 236 1.45 -16.29 -12.78
CA PRO A 236 0.50 -15.99 -13.85
C PRO A 236 -0.02 -14.54 -13.68
N ILE A 237 0.78 -13.58 -14.15
CA ILE A 237 0.46 -12.15 -14.14
C ILE A 237 0.23 -11.71 -15.58
N TRP A 238 -1.01 -11.34 -15.91
CA TRP A 238 -1.34 -10.73 -17.18
C TRP A 238 -1.17 -9.22 -17.07
N LYS A 239 -0.49 -8.64 -18.04
CA LYS A 239 -0.17 -7.21 -18.06
C LYS A 239 -0.79 -6.54 -19.27
N LYS A 240 -1.62 -5.51 -19.04
CA LYS A 240 -2.14 -4.63 -20.08
C LYS A 240 -1.38 -3.31 -20.04
N GLU A 241 -0.78 -2.93 -21.14
CA GLU A 241 -0.07 -1.67 -21.30
C GLU A 241 -1.00 -0.62 -21.90
N PHE A 242 -0.98 0.59 -21.34
CA PHE A 242 -1.67 1.76 -21.85
C PHE A 242 -0.61 2.72 -22.41
N THR A 243 -0.57 2.87 -23.73
CA THR A 243 0.41 3.70 -24.45
C THR A 243 -0.29 4.72 -25.35
N GLU A 244 0.47 5.62 -26.00
CA GLU A 244 -0.07 6.55 -26.99
C GLU A 244 -0.72 5.83 -28.19
N GLU A 245 -0.24 4.63 -28.51
CA GLU A 245 -0.75 3.81 -29.61
C GLU A 245 -2.03 3.04 -29.25
N GLY A 246 -2.47 3.10 -27.97
CA GLY A 246 -3.63 2.38 -27.45
C GLY A 246 -3.32 1.37 -26.36
N GLU A 247 -4.23 0.43 -26.16
CA GLU A 247 -4.16 -0.60 -25.13
C GLU A 247 -3.67 -1.92 -25.73
N LYS A 248 -2.70 -2.56 -25.07
CA LYS A 248 -2.15 -3.85 -25.51
C LYS A 248 -1.94 -4.80 -24.36
N TRP A 249 -2.47 -6.02 -24.47
CA TRP A 249 -2.08 -7.11 -23.58
C TRP A 249 -0.68 -7.61 -23.94
N VAL A 250 0.18 -7.65 -22.93
CA VAL A 250 1.52 -8.22 -23.06
C VAL A 250 1.58 -9.45 -22.17
N GLY A 251 1.64 -10.62 -22.82
CA GLY A 251 1.84 -11.90 -22.14
C GLY A 251 3.27 -11.99 -21.59
N VAL A 252 3.43 -12.69 -20.47
CA VAL A 252 4.72 -13.17 -19.97
C VAL A 252 5.05 -14.48 -20.65
#